data_a4c3dae3ee1a357dbbbaf60075a1295e
#
_entry.id   a4c3dae3ee1a357dbbbaf60075a1295e
#
_cell.length_a   1.000
_cell.length_b   1.000
_cell.length_c   1.000
_cell.angle_alpha   90.00
_cell.angle_beta   90.00
_cell.angle_gamma   90.00
#
_symmetry.space_group_name_H-M   'P 1'
#
loop_
_entity.id
_entity.type
_entity.pdbx_description
1 polymer ?
#
loop_
_entity_poly.entity_id
_entity_poly.type
_entity_poly.pdbx_seq_one_letter_code
_entity_poly.pdbx_strand_id
1 'polypeptide(L)'
;MYITFTDSAKNRLAALRSNLEGRLHLYYDTEGCSCENSGIFALRLVEEKTAEDDEIQSNIGPVLIKRWTEMFLEEGLTIDYNETEKTMILKSDGQYYNRNLLLVTDKDEVISCPIS
;
A
#
# COMPACT_ATOMS: atom_id res chain seq x y z
N MET A 1 3.07 -13.19 -7.93
CA MET A 1 2.27 -12.27 -7.08
C MET A 1 1.75 -11.11 -7.90
N TYR A 2 0.53 -10.75 -7.74
CA TYR A 2 -0.08 -9.69 -8.53
C TYR A 2 -1.03 -8.88 -7.66
N ILE A 3 -1.05 -7.56 -7.85
CA ILE A 3 -1.93 -6.67 -7.11
C ILE A 3 -2.93 -6.06 -8.08
N THR A 4 -4.21 -6.16 -7.76
CA THR A 4 -5.27 -5.52 -8.54
C THR A 4 -5.79 -4.33 -7.77
N PHE A 5 -5.70 -3.16 -8.37
CA PHE A 5 -6.30 -1.96 -7.78
C PHE A 5 -7.66 -1.80 -8.42
N THR A 6 -8.71 -1.69 -7.61
CA THR A 6 -10.05 -1.44 -8.15
C THR A 6 -10.12 -0.04 -8.72
N ASP A 7 -11.14 0.25 -9.51
CA ASP A 7 -11.27 1.59 -10.09
C ASP A 7 -11.37 2.66 -9.01
N SER A 8 -12.12 2.39 -7.96
CA SER A 8 -12.24 3.36 -6.87
C SER A 8 -10.91 3.55 -6.15
N ALA A 9 -10.14 2.48 -5.99
CA ALA A 9 -8.82 2.60 -5.37
C ALA A 9 -7.86 3.37 -6.26
N LYS A 10 -7.92 3.14 -7.59
CA LYS A 10 -7.08 3.87 -8.52
C LYS A 10 -7.39 5.36 -8.46
N ASN A 11 -8.66 5.70 -8.42
CA ASN A 11 -9.07 7.10 -8.37
C ASN A 11 -8.63 7.76 -7.06
N ARG A 12 -8.80 7.03 -5.96
CA ARG A 12 -8.39 7.55 -4.66
C ARG A 12 -6.89 7.76 -4.59
N LEU A 13 -6.14 6.80 -5.10
CA LEU A 13 -4.69 6.88 -5.10
C LEU A 13 -4.21 8.06 -5.95
N ALA A 14 -4.82 8.26 -7.10
CA ALA A 14 -4.46 9.39 -7.96
C ALA A 14 -4.75 10.72 -7.25
N ALA A 15 -5.87 10.80 -6.54
CA ALA A 15 -6.20 12.00 -5.80
C ALA A 15 -5.21 12.26 -4.67
N LEU A 16 -4.80 11.22 -3.98
CA LEU A 16 -3.85 11.37 -2.88
C LEU A 16 -2.47 11.75 -3.38
N ARG A 17 -2.06 11.16 -4.50
CA ARG A 17 -0.74 11.47 -5.03
C ARG A 17 -0.66 12.88 -5.60
N SER A 18 -1.73 13.30 -6.26
CA SER A 18 -1.78 14.64 -6.85
C SER A 18 -0.50 14.95 -7.64
N ASN A 19 0.34 15.85 -7.16
CA ASN A 19 1.58 16.21 -7.83
C ASN A 19 2.79 15.49 -7.28
N LEU A 20 2.60 14.57 -6.34
CA LEU A 20 3.72 13.86 -5.73
C LEU A 20 4.24 12.81 -6.69
N GLU A 21 5.55 12.73 -6.80
CA GLU A 21 6.18 11.73 -7.64
C GLU A 21 6.76 10.63 -6.79
N GLY A 22 7.08 9.53 -7.40
CA GLY A 22 7.68 8.42 -6.71
C GLY A 22 7.05 7.11 -7.10
N ARG A 23 7.65 6.04 -6.65
CA ARG A 23 7.19 4.70 -6.93
C ARG A 23 6.46 4.17 -5.71
N LEU A 24 5.41 3.39 -5.95
CA LEU A 24 4.66 2.80 -4.85
C LEU A 24 5.44 1.64 -4.25
N HIS A 25 5.48 1.60 -2.94
CA HIS A 25 6.13 0.55 -2.19
C HIS A 25 5.15 0.01 -1.17
N LEU A 26 4.85 -1.27 -1.22
CA LEU A 26 4.00 -1.90 -0.23
C LEU A 26 4.90 -2.26 0.95
N TYR A 27 4.73 -1.57 2.06
CA TYR A 27 5.71 -1.57 3.09
C TYR A 27 5.09 -2.09 4.39
N TYR A 28 5.84 -2.85 5.13
CA TYR A 28 5.36 -3.47 6.35
C TYR A 28 5.96 -2.71 7.53
N ASP A 29 5.12 -1.96 8.21
CA ASP A 29 5.57 -1.09 9.28
C ASP A 29 5.44 -1.83 10.60
N THR A 30 6.56 -2.05 11.26
CA THR A 30 6.55 -2.71 12.55
C THR A 30 6.79 -1.74 13.69
N GLU A 31 7.12 -0.50 13.36
CA GLU A 31 7.55 0.38 14.41
C GLU A 31 6.43 1.02 15.20
N GLY A 32 5.37 1.32 14.64
CA GLY A 32 4.29 1.95 15.36
C GLY A 32 3.53 1.02 16.24
N CYS A 33 3.85 -0.26 16.21
CA CYS A 33 3.09 -1.20 16.91
C CYS A 33 3.64 -1.45 18.25
N SER A 34 3.02 -0.88 19.20
CA SER A 34 3.62 -0.97 20.48
C SER A 34 3.36 -2.26 21.14
N CYS A 35 2.46 -3.05 20.75
CA CYS A 35 2.23 -4.09 21.62
C CYS A 35 2.29 -5.38 21.06
N GLU A 36 1.80 -5.62 20.09
CA GLU A 36 1.64 -6.87 19.87
C GLU A 36 2.17 -7.35 18.74
N ASN A 37 3.00 -7.08 18.38
CA ASN A 37 3.53 -7.89 17.49
C ASN A 37 3.23 -7.83 16.11
N SER A 38 2.28 -7.41 15.68
CA SER A 38 2.03 -7.48 14.31
C SER A 38 2.34 -6.23 13.66
N GLY A 39 2.95 -6.20 12.55
CA GLY A 39 3.13 -5.02 11.74
C GLY A 39 1.89 -4.70 10.94
N ILE A 40 1.91 -3.58 10.28
CA ILE A 40 0.81 -3.11 9.47
C ILE A 40 1.33 -2.77 8.09
N PHE A 41 0.65 -3.23 7.05
CA PHE A 41 1.02 -2.85 5.70
C PHE A 41 0.52 -1.44 5.39
N ALA A 42 1.32 -0.70 4.64
CA ALA A 42 0.95 0.63 4.16
C ALA A 42 1.56 0.82 2.79
N LEU A 43 1.08 1.82 2.06
CA LEU A 43 1.69 2.21 0.80
C LEU A 43 2.58 3.41 1.06
N ARG A 44 3.76 3.38 0.45
CA ARG A 44 4.74 4.44 0.64
C ARG A 44 5.22 4.91 -0.72
N LEU A 45 5.43 6.19 -0.89
CA LEU A 45 6.03 6.73 -2.10
C LEU A 45 7.53 6.83 -1.87
N VAL A 46 8.30 6.15 -2.71
CA VAL A 46 9.75 6.15 -2.58
C VAL A 46 10.36 6.56 -3.93
N GLU A 47 11.60 7.02 -3.89
CA GLU A 47 12.22 7.49 -5.12
C GLU A 47 12.80 6.35 -5.94
N GLU A 48 13.39 5.37 -5.29
CA GLU A 48 14.09 4.33 -6.02
C GLU A 48 13.93 2.99 -5.34
N LYS A 49 14.07 1.96 -6.14
CA LYS A 49 14.10 0.60 -5.66
C LYS A 49 15.45 0.33 -4.99
N THR A 50 15.43 -0.36 -3.87
CA THR A 50 16.67 -0.77 -3.20
C THR A 50 16.97 -2.22 -3.51
N ALA A 51 18.15 -2.69 -3.09
CA ALA A 51 18.55 -4.06 -3.35
C ALA A 51 17.67 -5.07 -2.61
N GLU A 52 16.96 -4.64 -1.58
CA GLU A 52 16.11 -5.54 -0.83
C GLU A 52 14.70 -5.60 -1.37
N ASP A 53 14.38 -4.83 -2.38
CA ASP A 53 13.03 -4.75 -2.90
C ASP A 53 12.86 -5.65 -4.11
N ASP A 54 11.69 -6.26 -4.19
CA ASP A 54 11.24 -6.94 -5.40
C ASP A 54 10.14 -6.10 -6.03
N GLU A 55 9.85 -6.38 -7.29
CA GLU A 55 8.75 -5.71 -7.98
C GLU A 55 7.59 -6.68 -8.13
N ILE A 56 6.42 -6.23 -7.72
CA ILE A 56 5.19 -7.00 -7.93
C ILE A 56 4.44 -6.33 -9.06
N GLN A 57 3.93 -7.13 -9.98
CA GLN A 57 3.15 -6.59 -11.08
C GLN A 57 1.77 -6.20 -10.58
N SER A 58 1.23 -5.14 -11.15
CA SER A 58 -0.11 -4.71 -10.84
C SER A 58 -0.75 -4.11 -12.09
N ASN A 59 -2.04 -3.85 -12.02
CA ASN A 59 -2.72 -3.25 -13.16
C ASN A 59 -2.43 -1.76 -13.33
N ILE A 60 -1.65 -1.17 -12.42
CA ILE A 60 -1.25 0.23 -12.57
C ILE A 60 0.28 0.35 -12.70
N GLY A 61 0.98 -0.77 -12.83
CA GLY A 61 2.44 -0.77 -12.98
C GLY A 61 3.11 -1.49 -11.83
N PRO A 62 4.43 -1.53 -11.84
CA PRO A 62 5.16 -2.26 -10.80
C PRO A 62 5.01 -1.60 -9.43
N VAL A 63 4.86 -2.42 -8.41
CA VAL A 63 4.81 -1.97 -7.02
C VAL A 63 5.98 -2.64 -6.31
N LEU A 64 6.73 -1.87 -5.56
CA LEU A 64 7.88 -2.40 -4.84
C LEU A 64 7.46 -3.02 -3.52
N ILE A 65 8.20 -4.03 -3.08
CA ILE A 65 7.94 -4.66 -1.79
C ILE A 65 9.26 -5.18 -1.25
N LYS A 66 9.45 -5.12 0.05
CA LYS A 66 10.60 -5.74 0.67
C LYS A 66 10.48 -7.25 0.54
N ARG A 67 11.55 -7.88 0.03
CA ARG A 67 11.51 -9.30 -0.29
C ARG A 67 11.09 -10.16 0.88
N TRP A 68 11.56 -9.87 2.07
CA TRP A 68 11.26 -10.71 3.22
C TRP A 68 9.80 -10.62 3.66
N THR A 69 9.08 -9.58 3.26
CA THR A 69 7.69 -9.45 3.66
C THR A 69 6.73 -10.21 2.76
N GLU A 70 7.24 -10.71 1.63
CA GLU A 70 6.36 -11.44 0.69
C GLU A 70 5.78 -12.69 1.34
N MET A 71 6.48 -13.26 2.32
CA MET A 71 6.00 -14.47 2.97
C MET A 71 4.70 -14.25 3.74
N PHE A 72 4.36 -13.01 4.04
CA PHE A 72 3.11 -12.73 4.76
C PHE A 72 1.92 -12.60 3.81
N LEU A 73 2.14 -12.59 2.51
CA LEU A 73 1.10 -12.25 1.54
C LEU A 73 0.77 -13.45 0.65
N GLU A 74 -0.48 -13.50 0.20
CA GLU A 74 -0.89 -14.50 -0.77
C GLU A 74 -0.56 -14.01 -2.17
N GLU A 75 -0.69 -14.92 -3.16
CA GLU A 75 -0.28 -14.59 -4.51
C GLU A 75 -1.11 -13.50 -5.15
N GLY A 76 -2.38 -13.48 -4.91
CA GLY A 76 -3.28 -12.50 -5.49
C GLY A 76 -3.75 -11.51 -4.44
N LEU A 77 -3.45 -10.25 -4.65
CA LEU A 77 -3.82 -9.20 -3.72
C LEU A 77 -4.76 -8.22 -4.41
N THR A 78 -5.62 -7.59 -3.63
CA THR A 78 -6.51 -6.55 -4.14
C THR A 78 -6.42 -5.36 -3.22
N ILE A 79 -6.32 -4.18 -3.80
CA ILE A 79 -6.43 -2.93 -3.06
C ILE A 79 -7.69 -2.25 -3.52
N ASP A 80 -8.61 -2.03 -2.59
CA ASP A 80 -9.92 -1.46 -2.86
C ASP A 80 -10.07 -0.18 -2.05
N TYR A 81 -11.11 0.58 -2.33
CA TYR A 81 -11.40 1.80 -1.58
C TYR A 81 -12.86 1.76 -1.15
N ASN A 82 -13.11 1.88 0.14
CA ASN A 82 -14.45 1.93 0.68
C ASN A 82 -14.86 3.39 0.78
N GLU A 83 -15.78 3.81 -0.06
CA GLU A 83 -16.17 5.21 -0.11
C GLU A 83 -16.98 5.64 1.10
N THR A 84 -17.67 4.71 1.73
CA THR A 84 -18.45 5.03 2.92
C THR A 84 -17.54 5.36 4.10
N GLU A 85 -16.52 4.56 4.30
CA GLU A 85 -15.57 4.76 5.38
C GLU A 85 -14.37 5.60 4.97
N LYS A 86 -14.21 5.81 3.69
CA LYS A 86 -13.10 6.60 3.13
C LYS A 86 -11.76 5.97 3.47
N THR A 87 -11.69 4.66 3.38
CA THR A 87 -10.45 3.94 3.65
C THR A 87 -10.08 3.04 2.49
N MET A 88 -8.79 2.88 2.27
CA MET A 88 -8.31 1.87 1.33
C MET A 88 -8.12 0.56 2.08
N ILE A 89 -8.29 -0.55 1.36
CA ILE A 89 -8.27 -1.88 1.96
C ILE A 89 -7.31 -2.75 1.18
N LEU A 90 -6.40 -3.41 1.87
CA LEU A 90 -5.52 -4.40 1.28
C LEU A 90 -6.01 -5.77 1.70
N LYS A 91 -6.35 -6.60 0.72
CA LYS A 91 -6.91 -7.92 1.01
C LYS A 91 -6.49 -8.92 -0.04
N SER A 92 -6.71 -10.19 0.27
CA SER A 92 -6.60 -11.27 -0.71
C SER A 92 -7.91 -12.03 -0.68
N ASP A 93 -7.98 -13.14 -1.42
CA ASP A 93 -9.20 -13.93 -1.42
C ASP A 93 -9.52 -14.51 -0.06
N GLY A 94 -8.52 -14.79 0.73
CA GLY A 94 -8.71 -15.46 2.01
C GLY A 94 -8.68 -14.58 3.23
N GLN A 95 -8.21 -13.35 3.11
CA GLN A 95 -8.08 -12.54 4.32
C GLN A 95 -7.88 -11.06 4.03
N TYR A 96 -8.10 -10.26 5.05
CA TYR A 96 -7.81 -8.83 5.00
C TYR A 96 -6.47 -8.61 5.69
N TYR A 97 -5.60 -7.82 5.06
CA TYR A 97 -4.31 -7.46 5.66
C TYR A 97 -4.37 -6.11 6.35
N ASN A 98 -5.10 -5.17 5.77
CA ASN A 98 -5.26 -3.87 6.39
C ASN A 98 -6.53 -3.22 5.85
N ARG A 99 -7.43 -2.86 6.73
CA ARG A 99 -8.69 -2.23 6.34
C ARG A 99 -8.59 -0.71 6.30
N ASN A 100 -7.45 -0.17 6.66
CA ASN A 100 -7.22 1.27 6.59
C ASN A 100 -5.79 1.45 6.08
N LEU A 101 -5.59 1.12 4.80
CA LEU A 101 -4.29 1.18 4.18
C LEU A 101 -3.96 2.64 3.89
N LEU A 102 -2.93 3.13 4.51
CA LEU A 102 -2.53 4.53 4.37
C LEU A 102 -1.47 4.68 3.30
N LEU A 103 -1.42 5.86 2.69
CA LEU A 103 -0.35 6.24 1.78
C LEU A 103 0.53 7.22 2.52
N VAL A 104 1.81 6.94 2.61
CA VAL A 104 2.75 7.81 3.32
C VAL A 104 3.89 8.22 2.40
N THR A 105 4.57 9.29 2.77
CA THR A 105 5.76 9.73 2.03
C THR A 105 6.96 8.90 2.48
N ASP A 106 8.10 9.12 1.83
CA ASP A 106 9.31 8.44 2.22
C ASP A 106 9.82 8.92 3.59
N LYS A 107 9.18 9.94 4.15
CA LYS A 107 9.49 10.39 5.51
C LYS A 107 8.42 9.98 6.50
N ASP A 108 7.58 9.02 6.12
CA ASP A 108 6.54 8.45 6.96
C ASP A 108 5.44 9.43 7.33
N GLU A 109 5.22 10.43 6.50
CA GLU A 109 4.12 11.35 6.71
C GLU A 109 2.88 10.85 5.97
N VAL A 110 1.76 10.80 6.63
CA VAL A 110 0.52 10.33 6.01
C VAL A 110 0.05 11.34 4.98
N ILE A 111 -0.25 10.85 3.79
CA ILE A 111 -0.78 11.68 2.72
C ILE A 111 -2.28 11.60 2.79
N SER A 112 -2.94 12.74 2.88
CA SER A 112 -4.39 12.77 2.90
C SER A 112 -4.91 13.73 1.85
N CYS A 113 -6.16 13.53 1.48
CA CYS A 113 -6.79 14.40 0.52
C CYS A 113 -7.04 15.76 1.16
N PRO A 114 -6.66 16.86 0.50
CA PRO A 114 -6.86 18.16 1.12
C PRO A 114 -8.32 18.54 1.31
N ILE A 115 -9.20 17.87 0.57
CA ILE A 115 -10.57 18.15 0.76
C ILE A 115 -11.15 16.94 1.36
N SER A 116 -11.20 16.76 2.52
CA SER A 116 -11.68 15.51 3.10
C SER A 116 -13.16 15.48 3.28
#